data_2c13dc047ca5743ca029eb23f63018fd
#
_entry.id   2c13dc047ca5743ca029eb23f63018fd
#
_cell.length_a   1.000
_cell.length_b   1.000
_cell.length_c   1.000
_cell.angle_alpha   90.00
_cell.angle_beta   90.00
_cell.angle_gamma   90.00
#
_symmetry.space_group_name_H-M   'P 1'
#
loop_
_entity.id
_entity.type
_entity.pdbx_description
1 polymer ?
#
loop_
_entity_poly.entity_id
_entity_poly.type
_entity_poly.pdbx_seq_one_letter_code
_entity_poly.pdbx_strand_id
1 'polypeptide(L)'
;MSEIAQLTPRIVWDYFDQITRIPRPSKKEEKIMAYLVDFAKSHGLEYRRDGVGNLVIRKPATEGMEDRSTVVLQSHVDMVCEKNSSVNFDFEKDPIQTRIADGWVTATGTTLGADCGIGMA
;
A
#
# COMPACT_ATOMS: atom_id res chain seq x y z
N MET A 1 5.17 2.98 14.96
CA MET A 1 5.93 3.48 13.78
C MET A 1 7.21 2.68 13.67
N SER A 2 7.47 2.07 12.55
CA SER A 2 8.67 1.27 12.34
C SER A 2 9.86 2.14 11.91
N GLU A 3 11.06 1.55 11.86
CA GLU A 3 12.26 2.25 11.40
C GLU A 3 12.11 2.78 9.97
N ILE A 4 11.42 2.04 9.09
CA ILE A 4 11.27 2.44 7.69
C ILE A 4 10.48 3.74 7.53
N ALA A 5 9.56 4.04 8.42
CA ALA A 5 8.79 5.29 8.39
C ALA A 5 9.66 6.55 8.61
N GLN A 6 10.91 6.39 9.03
CA GLN A 6 11.86 7.50 9.20
C GLN A 6 12.73 7.75 7.96
N LEU A 7 12.66 6.89 6.96
CA LEU A 7 13.43 7.03 5.72
C LEU A 7 12.96 8.23 4.88
N THR A 8 13.84 8.69 3.99
CA THR A 8 13.56 9.80 3.07
C THR A 8 13.34 9.26 1.64
N PRO A 9 12.30 9.70 0.92
CA PRO A 9 11.30 10.72 1.29
C PRO A 9 10.27 10.19 2.30
N ARG A 10 10.11 10.90 3.40
CA ARG A 10 9.35 10.43 4.56
C ARG A 10 7.89 10.08 4.23
N ILE A 11 7.25 10.87 3.38
CA ILE A 11 5.84 10.66 3.04
C ILE A 11 5.60 9.29 2.39
N VAL A 12 6.49 8.87 1.49
CA VAL A 12 6.41 7.58 0.81
C VAL A 12 6.62 6.43 1.81
N TRP A 13 7.64 6.54 2.65
CA TRP A 13 7.96 5.49 3.60
C TRP A 13 6.94 5.37 4.74
N ASP A 14 6.31 6.48 5.13
CA ASP A 14 5.24 6.47 6.11
C ASP A 14 4.00 5.74 5.56
N TYR A 15 3.60 6.03 4.32
CA TYR A 15 2.51 5.28 3.68
C TYR A 15 2.87 3.82 3.44
N PHE A 16 4.10 3.53 3.03
CA PHE A 16 4.53 2.14 2.85
C PHE A 16 4.51 1.37 4.18
N ASP A 17 4.96 1.97 5.27
CA ASP A 17 4.86 1.37 6.61
C ASP A 17 3.40 1.06 7.00
N GLN A 18 2.48 1.96 6.74
CA GLN A 18 1.06 1.73 6.97
C GLN A 18 0.53 0.55 6.14
N ILE A 19 0.87 0.52 4.86
CA ILE A 19 0.45 -0.54 3.92
C ILE A 19 0.98 -1.91 4.34
N THR A 20 2.23 -2.00 4.79
CA THR A 20 2.83 -3.28 5.23
C THR A 20 2.13 -3.88 6.45
N ARG A 21 1.45 -3.07 7.24
CA ARG A 21 0.69 -3.52 8.43
C ARG A 21 -0.67 -4.10 8.08
N ILE A 22 -1.13 -3.92 6.85
CA ILE A 22 -2.46 -4.35 6.41
C ILE A 22 -2.33 -5.66 5.64
N PRO A 23 -2.89 -6.77 6.15
CA PRO A 23 -2.96 -8.03 5.41
C PRO A 23 -3.69 -7.83 4.07
N ARG A 24 -3.04 -8.27 2.98
CA ARG A 24 -3.56 -8.10 1.62
C ARG A 24 -3.17 -9.23 0.67
N PRO A 25 -3.44 -10.50 1.07
CA PRO A 25 -3.22 -11.63 0.16
C PRO A 25 -4.10 -11.51 -1.08
N SER A 26 -3.62 -11.99 -2.21
CA SER A 26 -4.40 -12.03 -3.45
C SER A 26 -5.76 -12.70 -3.21
N LYS A 27 -6.82 -12.10 -3.74
CA LYS A 27 -8.24 -12.50 -3.56
C LYS A 27 -8.81 -12.28 -2.16
N LYS A 28 -8.05 -11.66 -1.25
CA LYS A 28 -8.47 -11.28 0.11
C LYS A 28 -8.03 -9.85 0.42
N GLU A 29 -8.41 -8.92 -0.46
CA GLU A 29 -7.96 -7.53 -0.46
C GLU A 29 -8.90 -6.59 0.29
N GLU A 30 -9.89 -7.09 1.01
CA GLU A 30 -10.95 -6.26 1.64
C GLU A 30 -10.38 -5.24 2.62
N LYS A 31 -9.35 -5.62 3.38
CA LYS A 31 -8.74 -4.72 4.38
C LYS A 31 -7.98 -3.58 3.73
N ILE A 32 -7.17 -3.87 2.71
CA ILE A 32 -6.43 -2.81 1.99
C ILE A 32 -7.38 -1.92 1.19
N MET A 33 -8.45 -2.48 0.62
CA MET A 33 -9.47 -1.69 -0.08
C MET A 33 -10.20 -0.75 0.89
N ALA A 34 -10.53 -1.21 2.09
CA ALA A 34 -11.11 -0.36 3.13
C ALA A 34 -10.18 0.79 3.52
N TYR A 35 -8.89 0.51 3.69
CA TYR A 35 -7.87 1.52 3.96
C TYR A 35 -7.82 2.59 2.86
N LEU A 36 -7.83 2.18 1.58
CA LEU A 36 -7.78 3.12 0.45
C LEU A 36 -9.07 3.97 0.34
N VAL A 37 -10.22 3.39 0.63
CA VAL A 37 -11.49 4.14 0.69
C VAL A 37 -11.45 5.16 1.83
N ASP A 38 -10.95 4.78 3.00
CA ASP A 38 -10.81 5.69 4.14
C ASP A 38 -9.79 6.80 3.85
N PHE A 39 -8.72 6.48 3.14
CA PHE A 39 -7.76 7.46 2.63
C PHE A 39 -8.46 8.49 1.73
N ALA A 40 -9.22 8.04 0.73
CA ALA A 40 -9.95 8.93 -0.17
C ALA A 40 -10.92 9.84 0.60
N LYS A 41 -11.68 9.27 1.53
CA LYS A 41 -12.62 10.03 2.38
C LYS A 41 -11.91 11.08 3.24
N SER A 42 -10.82 10.70 3.90
CA SER A 42 -10.07 11.59 4.80
C SER A 42 -9.43 12.77 4.07
N HIS A 43 -9.15 12.60 2.77
CA HIS A 43 -8.60 13.67 1.91
C HIS A 43 -9.68 14.39 1.09
N GLY A 44 -10.96 14.08 1.29
CA GLY A 44 -12.06 14.69 0.54
C GLY A 44 -12.04 14.37 -0.95
N LEU A 45 -11.49 13.21 -1.34
CA LEU A 45 -11.35 12.79 -2.72
C LEU A 45 -12.54 11.93 -3.15
N GLU A 46 -13.00 12.15 -4.39
CA GLU A 46 -13.98 11.29 -5.03
C GLU A 46 -13.39 9.91 -5.30
N TYR A 47 -14.17 8.88 -5.05
CA TYR A 47 -13.75 7.50 -5.35
C TYR A 47 -14.90 6.67 -5.91
N ARG A 48 -14.56 5.64 -6.66
CA ARG A 48 -15.53 4.68 -7.22
C ARG A 48 -14.95 3.26 -7.16
N ARG A 49 -15.77 2.32 -6.72
CA ARG A 49 -15.48 0.88 -6.84
C ARG A 49 -16.36 0.28 -7.94
N ASP A 50 -15.79 -0.61 -8.73
CA ASP A 50 -16.57 -1.39 -9.69
C ASP A 50 -17.05 -2.73 -9.10
N GLY A 51 -17.78 -3.50 -9.90
CA GLY A 51 -18.38 -4.78 -9.48
C GLY A 51 -17.37 -5.90 -9.24
N VAL A 52 -16.12 -5.76 -9.71
CA VAL A 52 -15.05 -6.75 -9.51
C VAL A 52 -14.04 -6.32 -8.46
N GLY A 53 -14.23 -5.14 -7.86
CA GLY A 53 -13.43 -4.67 -6.72
C GLY A 53 -12.28 -3.73 -7.08
N ASN A 54 -12.18 -3.24 -8.32
CA ASN A 54 -11.24 -2.18 -8.64
C ASN A 54 -11.66 -0.86 -7.97
N LEU A 55 -10.68 -0.06 -7.60
CA LEU A 55 -10.89 1.25 -7.00
C LEU A 55 -10.25 2.34 -7.86
N VAL A 56 -10.99 3.39 -8.15
CA VAL A 56 -10.49 4.62 -8.77
C VAL A 56 -10.68 5.75 -7.77
N ILE A 57 -9.62 6.50 -7.51
CA ILE A 57 -9.65 7.73 -6.70
C ILE A 57 -9.32 8.88 -7.63
N ARG A 58 -10.15 9.91 -7.62
CA ARG A 58 -9.96 11.10 -8.45
C ARG A 58 -9.47 12.26 -7.60
N LYS A 59 -8.28 12.75 -7.95
CA LYS A 59 -7.77 14.00 -7.41
C LYS A 59 -8.04 15.11 -8.44
N PRO A 60 -8.72 16.20 -8.07
CA PRO A 60 -8.92 17.34 -8.96
C PRO A 60 -7.59 17.94 -9.42
N ALA A 61 -7.60 18.66 -10.53
CA ALA A 61 -6.45 19.42 -10.98
C ALA A 61 -5.99 20.43 -9.92
N THR A 62 -4.70 20.67 -9.87
CA THR A 62 -4.13 21.81 -9.12
C THR A 62 -4.70 23.11 -9.70
N GLU A 63 -4.97 24.09 -8.86
CA GLU A 63 -5.46 25.41 -9.27
C GLU A 63 -4.59 25.99 -10.40
N GLY A 64 -5.25 26.42 -11.47
CA GLY A 64 -4.60 26.94 -12.69
C GLY A 64 -4.15 25.84 -13.67
N MET A 65 -4.37 24.56 -13.38
CA MET A 65 -3.99 23.44 -14.23
C MET A 65 -5.19 22.63 -14.75
N GLU A 66 -6.39 23.21 -14.70
CA GLU A 66 -7.65 22.51 -15.03
C GLU A 66 -7.74 22.15 -16.51
N ASP A 67 -7.01 22.84 -17.38
CA ASP A 67 -6.95 22.61 -18.82
C ASP A 67 -5.92 21.55 -19.23
N ARG A 68 -5.17 21.00 -18.28
CA ARG A 68 -4.16 19.97 -18.53
C ARG A 68 -4.79 18.59 -18.71
N SER A 69 -4.11 17.75 -19.48
CA SER A 69 -4.54 16.37 -19.70
C SER A 69 -4.58 15.57 -18.40
N THR A 70 -5.60 14.74 -18.25
CA THR A 70 -5.70 13.82 -17.14
C THR A 70 -4.58 12.78 -17.18
N VAL A 71 -3.94 12.53 -16.05
CA VAL A 71 -2.95 11.47 -15.86
C VAL A 71 -3.56 10.37 -15.01
N VAL A 72 -3.39 9.12 -15.39
CA VAL A 72 -3.81 7.95 -14.63
C VAL A 72 -2.56 7.25 -14.09
N LEU A 73 -2.50 7.10 -12.77
CA LEU A 73 -1.51 6.27 -12.09
C LEU A 73 -2.18 4.95 -11.72
N GLN A 74 -1.51 3.83 -11.93
CA GLN A 74 -2.05 2.50 -11.67
C GLN A 74 -1.09 1.67 -10.84
N SER A 75 -1.63 0.92 -9.88
CA SER A 75 -0.92 -0.10 -9.13
C SER A 75 -1.89 -1.24 -8.80
N HIS A 76 -1.36 -2.40 -8.40
CA HIS A 76 -2.18 -3.43 -7.75
C HIS A 76 -2.06 -3.32 -6.24
N VAL A 77 -3.01 -3.90 -5.51
CA VAL A 77 -3.11 -3.74 -4.04
C VAL A 77 -2.74 -4.99 -3.26
N ASP A 78 -2.78 -6.15 -3.88
CA ASP A 78 -2.41 -7.42 -3.28
C ASP A 78 -0.90 -7.62 -3.24
N MET A 79 -0.48 -8.64 -2.53
CA MET A 79 0.92 -9.09 -2.52
C MET A 79 1.01 -10.60 -2.58
N VAL A 80 2.13 -11.10 -3.10
CA VAL A 80 2.50 -12.50 -3.01
C VAL A 80 2.86 -12.83 -1.55
N CYS A 81 2.23 -13.86 -1.02
CA CYS A 81 2.35 -14.27 0.38
C CYS A 81 3.17 -15.56 0.48
N GLU A 82 4.47 -15.41 0.70
CA GLU A 82 5.41 -16.49 0.91
C GLU A 82 6.22 -16.26 2.19
N LYS A 83 6.56 -17.35 2.89
CA LYS A 83 7.35 -17.28 4.11
C LYS A 83 8.30 -18.46 4.22
N ASN A 84 9.32 -18.33 5.05
CA ASN A 84 10.17 -19.45 5.44
C ASN A 84 9.33 -20.49 6.20
N SER A 85 9.58 -21.78 5.96
CA SER A 85 8.82 -22.88 6.57
C SER A 85 8.90 -22.91 8.10
N SER A 86 9.99 -22.39 8.68
CA SER A 86 10.20 -22.31 10.12
C SER A 86 9.52 -21.12 10.78
N VAL A 87 8.95 -20.19 10.02
CA VAL A 87 8.32 -18.98 10.52
C VAL A 87 6.82 -19.21 10.73
N ASN A 88 6.34 -18.90 11.95
CA ASN A 88 4.92 -18.87 12.23
C ASN A 88 4.38 -17.49 11.91
N PHE A 89 3.61 -17.38 10.82
CA PHE A 89 3.07 -16.13 10.31
C PHE A 89 1.76 -16.37 9.57
N ASP A 90 0.74 -15.58 9.89
CA ASP A 90 -0.57 -15.63 9.23
C ASP A 90 -0.77 -14.39 8.36
N PHE A 91 -0.67 -14.54 7.04
CA PHE A 91 -0.82 -13.43 6.09
C PHE A 91 -2.21 -12.78 6.08
N GLU A 92 -3.20 -13.40 6.69
CA GLU A 92 -4.54 -12.81 6.80
C GLU A 92 -4.72 -11.96 8.06
N LYS A 93 -3.77 -12.03 9.01
CA LYS A 93 -3.88 -11.38 10.31
C LYS A 93 -2.66 -10.56 10.69
N ASP A 94 -1.46 -11.06 10.40
CA ASP A 94 -0.23 -10.50 10.93
C ASP A 94 0.31 -9.38 10.03
N PRO A 95 0.84 -8.30 10.63
CA PRO A 95 1.57 -7.27 9.89
C PRO A 95 2.95 -7.79 9.44
N ILE A 96 3.41 -7.36 8.27
CA ILE A 96 4.75 -7.67 7.80
C ILE A 96 5.78 -7.04 8.77
N GLN A 97 6.74 -7.84 9.21
CA GLN A 97 7.84 -7.40 10.08
C GLN A 97 8.96 -6.81 9.22
N THR A 98 8.93 -5.50 9.01
CA THR A 98 9.95 -4.80 8.21
C THR A 98 11.21 -4.54 9.03
N ARG A 99 12.36 -4.52 8.34
CA ARG A 99 13.66 -4.16 8.92
C ARG A 99 14.55 -3.50 7.88
N ILE A 100 15.55 -2.76 8.36
CA ILE A 100 16.61 -2.21 7.53
C ILE A 100 17.87 -3.03 7.81
N ALA A 101 18.45 -3.60 6.76
CA ALA A 101 19.67 -4.39 6.85
C ALA A 101 20.56 -4.11 5.65
N ASP A 102 21.82 -3.75 5.87
CA ASP A 102 22.84 -3.50 4.84
C ASP A 102 22.37 -2.54 3.72
N GLY A 103 21.65 -1.49 4.09
CA GLY A 103 21.11 -0.50 3.14
C GLY A 103 19.86 -0.95 2.39
N TRP A 104 19.26 -2.08 2.77
CA TRP A 104 18.05 -2.62 2.19
C TRP A 104 16.89 -2.61 3.17
N VAL A 105 15.69 -2.31 2.67
CA VAL A 105 14.44 -2.60 3.40
C VAL A 105 14.02 -4.02 3.07
N THR A 106 13.85 -4.83 4.08
CA THR A 106 13.50 -6.26 3.96
C THR A 106 12.40 -6.64 4.94
N ALA A 107 11.84 -7.85 4.78
CA ALA A 107 10.94 -8.45 5.75
C ALA A 107 11.63 -9.60 6.48
N THR A 108 11.22 -9.83 7.72
CA THR A 108 11.75 -10.91 8.54
C THR A 108 10.98 -12.20 8.27
N GLY A 109 11.60 -13.11 7.51
CA GLY A 109 11.07 -14.46 7.27
C GLY A 109 9.89 -14.55 6.30
N THR A 110 9.45 -13.45 5.72
CA THR A 110 8.33 -13.39 4.77
C THR A 110 8.68 -12.56 3.54
N THR A 111 7.82 -12.59 2.53
CA THR A 111 7.83 -11.58 1.46
C THR A 111 7.53 -10.20 2.04
N LEU A 112 8.06 -9.15 1.44
CA LEU A 112 7.89 -7.77 1.89
C LEU A 112 6.62 -7.11 1.33
N GLY A 113 6.25 -7.43 0.09
CA GLY A 113 5.13 -6.80 -0.58
C GLY A 113 5.44 -5.41 -1.14
N ALA A 114 6.70 -5.10 -1.43
CA ALA A 114 7.08 -3.85 -2.11
C ALA A 114 6.49 -3.76 -3.52
N ASP A 115 6.32 -4.89 -4.17
CA ASP A 115 5.57 -5.03 -5.42
C ASP A 115 4.09 -5.38 -5.08
N CYS A 116 3.11 -4.51 -5.26
CA CYS A 116 3.30 -3.11 -5.65
C CYS A 116 3.06 -2.11 -4.49
N GLY A 117 3.36 -2.49 -3.26
CA GLY A 117 3.10 -1.66 -2.07
C GLY A 117 3.83 -0.31 -2.11
N ILE A 118 5.07 -0.28 -2.61
CA ILE A 118 5.81 0.99 -2.74
C ILE A 118 5.28 1.84 -3.91
N GLY A 119 4.68 1.22 -4.91
CA GLY A 119 4.01 1.94 -5.99
C GLY A 119 2.66 2.53 -5.59
N MET A 120 2.06 1.98 -4.54
CA MET A 120 0.82 2.47 -3.93
C MET A 120 1.06 3.67 -3.00
N ALA A 121 2.21 3.69 -2.34
CA ALA A 121 2.59 4.65 -1.29
C ALA A 121 2.89 6.11 -1.82
#